data_f86563498c7a2e7cebe19156d2c423cd
#
_entry.id   f86563498c7a2e7cebe19156d2c423cd
#
_cell.length_a   1.000
_cell.length_b   1.000
_cell.length_c   1.000
_cell.angle_alpha   90.00
_cell.angle_beta   90.00
_cell.angle_gamma   90.00
#
_symmetry.space_group_name_H-M   'P 1'
#
loop_
_entity.id
_entity.type
_entity.pdbx_description
1 polymer ?
#
loop_
_entity_poly.entity_id
_entity_poly.type
_entity_poly.pdbx_seq_one_letter_code
_entity_poly.pdbx_strand_id
1 'polypeptide(L)'
;MTSPISALSQLKQFTTVVADTGDFERMQEYHPQDATTNPSLILKAAQQANYQALVHQVKSAHPGLKPVDLVDYILVAFGLEILKIVPGRVSTEVDARLSFDTEATIHKARHLISLYESHGIAKAGTHNFCGDIKVLVIVEDTLN
;
A
#
# COMPACT_ATOMS: atom_id res chain seq x y z
N MET A 1 34.41 4.81 -21.49
CA MET A 1 33.36 3.85 -21.95
C MET A 1 32.18 4.02 -21.01
N THR A 2 31.07 4.59 -21.49
CA THR A 2 29.85 4.72 -20.69
C THR A 2 29.22 3.33 -20.54
N SER A 3 29.03 2.90 -19.30
CA SER A 3 28.30 1.65 -19.03
C SER A 3 26.91 1.69 -19.69
N PRO A 4 26.44 0.59 -20.26
CA PRO A 4 25.13 0.57 -20.89
C PRO A 4 24.05 0.91 -19.86
N ILE A 5 23.15 1.81 -20.23
CA ILE A 5 22.00 2.19 -19.40
C ILE A 5 21.14 0.96 -19.18
N SER A 6 20.76 0.67 -17.91
CA SER A 6 19.92 -0.48 -17.59
C SER A 6 18.54 -0.37 -18.26
N ALA A 7 17.86 -1.50 -18.50
CA ALA A 7 16.51 -1.51 -19.08
C ALA A 7 15.52 -0.69 -18.22
N LEU A 8 15.63 -0.77 -16.90
CA LEU A 8 14.82 0.02 -15.98
C LEU A 8 15.09 1.53 -16.14
N SER A 9 16.37 1.94 -16.26
CA SER A 9 16.72 3.35 -16.47
C SER A 9 16.23 3.89 -17.81
N GLN A 10 16.19 3.03 -18.83
CA GLN A 10 15.59 3.38 -20.12
C GLN A 10 14.07 3.53 -20.00
N LEU A 11 13.40 2.59 -19.32
CA LEU A 11 11.94 2.61 -19.14
C LEU A 11 11.50 3.88 -18.37
N LYS A 12 12.23 4.28 -17.33
CA LYS A 12 11.95 5.49 -16.53
C LYS A 12 11.93 6.79 -17.34
N GLN A 13 12.53 6.81 -18.55
CA GLN A 13 12.51 7.99 -19.42
C GLN A 13 11.18 8.16 -20.17
N PHE A 14 10.39 7.11 -20.29
CA PHE A 14 9.18 7.08 -21.11
C PHE A 14 7.89 6.82 -20.32
N THR A 15 8.01 6.34 -19.08
CA THR A 15 6.84 6.01 -18.26
C THR A 15 7.13 6.16 -16.77
N THR A 16 6.08 6.29 -15.98
CA THR A 16 6.14 6.23 -14.52
C THR A 16 6.26 4.77 -14.08
N VAL A 17 7.31 4.46 -13.34
CA VAL A 17 7.51 3.12 -12.78
C VAL A 17 6.80 3.03 -11.44
N VAL A 18 5.87 2.09 -11.35
CA VAL A 18 5.07 1.78 -10.17
C VAL A 18 5.47 0.40 -9.66
N ALA A 19 5.77 0.28 -8.38
CA ALA A 19 6.05 -1.02 -7.78
C ALA A 19 4.75 -1.66 -7.27
N ASP A 20 4.57 -2.94 -7.56
CA ASP A 20 3.47 -3.75 -7.03
C ASP A 20 4.04 -4.86 -6.13
N THR A 21 4.23 -4.53 -4.85
CA THR A 21 4.80 -5.48 -3.88
C THR A 21 4.52 -5.04 -2.45
N GLY A 22 4.41 -6.02 -1.52
CA GLY A 22 4.45 -5.77 -0.09
C GLY A 22 5.87 -5.80 0.50
N ASP A 23 6.87 -6.17 -0.30
CA ASP A 23 8.29 -6.22 0.11
C ASP A 23 8.94 -4.85 -0.12
N PHE A 24 8.72 -3.94 0.84
CA PHE A 24 9.18 -2.57 0.71
C PHE A 24 10.70 -2.41 0.88
N GLU A 25 11.41 -3.35 1.49
CA GLU A 25 12.87 -3.32 1.55
C GLU A 25 13.47 -3.44 0.13
N ARG A 26 12.91 -4.32 -0.70
CA ARG A 26 13.34 -4.46 -2.09
C ARG A 26 12.95 -3.28 -2.98
N MET A 27 11.91 -2.53 -2.63
CA MET A 27 11.54 -1.32 -3.39
C MET A 27 12.67 -0.29 -3.40
N GLN A 28 13.47 -0.21 -2.34
CA GLN A 28 14.56 0.76 -2.24
C GLN A 28 15.59 0.59 -3.36
N GLU A 29 15.81 -0.63 -3.84
CA GLU A 29 16.77 -0.92 -4.91
C GLU A 29 16.35 -0.34 -6.27
N TYR A 30 15.05 -0.26 -6.52
CA TYR A 30 14.49 0.11 -7.83
C TYR A 30 14.05 1.55 -7.91
N HIS A 31 13.90 2.25 -6.78
CA HIS A 31 13.44 3.64 -6.70
C HIS A 31 12.20 3.90 -7.57
N PRO A 32 11.06 3.21 -7.34
CA PRO A 32 9.84 3.47 -8.08
C PRO A 32 9.28 4.85 -7.73
N GLN A 33 8.49 5.42 -8.64
CA GLN A 33 7.80 6.69 -8.40
C GLN A 33 6.63 6.52 -7.46
N ASP A 34 5.83 5.49 -7.69
CA ASP A 34 4.62 5.15 -6.94
C ASP A 34 4.65 3.67 -6.54
N ALA A 35 3.76 3.26 -5.66
CA ALA A 35 3.57 1.86 -5.32
C ALA A 35 2.08 1.50 -5.23
N THR A 36 1.78 0.23 -5.50
CA THR A 36 0.48 -0.38 -5.25
C THR A 36 0.64 -1.52 -4.24
N THR A 37 -0.36 -1.70 -3.41
CA THR A 37 -0.43 -2.83 -2.47
C THR A 37 -1.81 -3.45 -2.54
N ASN A 38 -1.88 -4.73 -2.29
CA ASN A 38 -3.15 -5.43 -2.11
C ASN A 38 -3.10 -6.32 -0.85
N PRO A 39 -4.26 -6.73 -0.30
CA PRO A 39 -4.30 -7.52 0.93
C PRO A 39 -3.48 -8.81 0.86
N SER A 40 -3.45 -9.48 -0.30
CA SER A 40 -2.70 -10.74 -0.48
C SER A 40 -1.19 -10.54 -0.45
N LEU A 41 -0.68 -9.47 -1.10
CA LEU A 41 0.74 -9.11 -1.08
C LEU A 41 1.18 -8.74 0.34
N ILE A 42 0.38 -7.94 1.04
CA ILE A 42 0.68 -7.55 2.42
C ILE A 42 0.64 -8.76 3.35
N LEU A 43 -0.34 -9.65 3.21
CA LEU A 43 -0.41 -10.87 4.01
C LEU A 43 0.84 -11.75 3.79
N LYS A 44 1.30 -11.89 2.54
CA LYS A 44 2.52 -12.63 2.22
C LYS A 44 3.76 -11.96 2.82
N ALA A 45 3.88 -10.64 2.73
CA ALA A 45 4.97 -9.90 3.34
C ALA A 45 4.94 -9.99 4.87
N ALA A 46 3.78 -9.85 5.50
CA ALA A 46 3.59 -9.96 6.94
C ALA A 46 4.00 -11.32 7.54
N GLN A 47 4.12 -12.36 6.72
CA GLN A 47 4.64 -13.67 7.15
C GLN A 47 6.17 -13.76 7.14
N GLN A 48 6.85 -12.82 6.51
CA GLN A 48 8.31 -12.80 6.45
C GLN A 48 8.92 -12.34 7.78
N ALA A 49 10.07 -12.90 8.12
CA ALA A 49 10.73 -12.65 9.42
C ALA A 49 11.10 -11.18 9.63
N ASN A 50 11.52 -10.48 8.57
CA ASN A 50 11.91 -9.07 8.62
C ASN A 50 10.75 -8.11 8.93
N TYR A 51 9.49 -8.51 8.68
CA TYR A 51 8.31 -7.68 8.96
C TYR A 51 7.55 -8.06 10.23
N GLN A 52 7.99 -9.11 10.94
CA GLN A 52 7.33 -9.55 12.17
C GLN A 52 7.30 -8.47 13.27
N ALA A 53 8.34 -7.64 13.35
CA ALA A 53 8.38 -6.53 14.31
C ALA A 53 7.26 -5.52 14.04
N LEU A 54 7.02 -5.15 12.79
CA LEU A 54 5.94 -4.24 12.39
C LEU A 54 4.56 -4.84 12.70
N VAL A 55 4.36 -6.11 12.36
CA VAL A 55 3.10 -6.83 12.65
C VAL A 55 2.86 -6.90 14.16
N HIS A 56 3.90 -7.21 14.95
CA HIS A 56 3.80 -7.27 16.40
C HIS A 56 3.48 -5.90 17.01
N GLN A 57 4.09 -4.83 16.51
CA GLN A 57 3.79 -3.46 16.93
C GLN A 57 2.31 -3.12 16.72
N VAL A 58 1.77 -3.41 15.53
CA VAL A 58 0.35 -3.18 15.22
C VAL A 58 -0.55 -3.97 16.16
N LYS A 59 -0.27 -5.26 16.38
CA LYS A 59 -1.04 -6.11 17.30
C LYS A 59 -1.03 -5.57 18.73
N SER A 60 0.13 -5.12 19.20
CA SER A 60 0.29 -4.59 20.58
C SER A 60 -0.40 -3.24 20.77
N ALA A 61 -0.48 -2.43 19.72
CA ALA A 61 -1.19 -1.14 19.75
C ALA A 61 -2.73 -1.31 19.77
N HIS A 62 -3.23 -2.45 19.31
CA HIS A 62 -4.66 -2.73 19.19
C HIS A 62 -5.10 -4.02 19.90
N PRO A 63 -4.94 -4.09 21.25
CA PRO A 63 -5.30 -5.27 22.01
C PRO A 63 -6.83 -5.49 21.96
N GLY A 64 -7.23 -6.72 21.69
CA GLY A 64 -8.66 -7.10 21.66
C GLY A 64 -9.38 -6.90 20.34
N LEU A 65 -8.74 -6.36 19.32
CA LEU A 65 -9.32 -6.34 17.97
C LEU A 65 -9.44 -7.76 17.41
N LYS A 66 -10.54 -7.98 16.67
CA LYS A 66 -10.70 -9.23 15.91
C LYS A 66 -9.67 -9.30 14.80
N PRO A 67 -9.19 -10.48 14.42
CA PRO A 67 -8.21 -10.63 13.33
C PRO A 67 -8.62 -9.95 12.02
N VAL A 68 -9.91 -9.96 11.68
CA VAL A 68 -10.44 -9.34 10.46
C VAL A 68 -10.30 -7.82 10.49
N ASP A 69 -10.47 -7.19 11.64
CA ASP A 69 -10.35 -5.74 11.80
C ASP A 69 -8.87 -5.33 11.87
N LEU A 70 -8.02 -6.20 12.41
CA LEU A 70 -6.58 -5.96 12.50
C LEU A 70 -5.90 -5.90 11.12
N VAL A 71 -6.47 -6.55 10.11
CA VAL A 71 -5.94 -6.51 8.73
C VAL A 71 -5.84 -5.10 8.21
N ASP A 72 -6.83 -4.25 8.44
CA ASP A 72 -6.84 -2.85 7.98
C ASP A 72 -5.66 -2.06 8.57
N TYR A 73 -5.38 -2.24 9.85
CA TYR A 73 -4.25 -1.59 10.51
C TYR A 73 -2.90 -2.09 9.99
N ILE A 74 -2.80 -3.38 9.68
CA ILE A 74 -1.59 -3.95 9.06
C ILE A 74 -1.41 -3.39 7.65
N LEU A 75 -2.46 -3.32 6.83
CA LEU A 75 -2.43 -2.72 5.49
C LEU A 75 -1.91 -1.28 5.55
N VAL A 76 -2.48 -0.47 6.47
CA VAL A 76 -2.07 0.92 6.65
C VAL A 76 -0.63 1.02 7.17
N ALA A 77 -0.22 0.19 8.12
CA ALA A 77 1.15 0.20 8.62
C ALA A 77 2.18 -0.09 7.52
N PHE A 78 1.93 -1.08 6.66
CA PHE A 78 2.77 -1.34 5.49
C PHE A 78 2.75 -0.18 4.49
N GLY A 79 1.58 0.39 4.21
CA GLY A 79 1.45 1.55 3.35
C GLY A 79 2.25 2.76 3.85
N LEU A 80 2.28 2.99 5.16
CA LEU A 80 3.08 4.05 5.79
C LEU A 80 4.58 3.82 5.63
N GLU A 81 5.06 2.57 5.74
CA GLU A 81 6.48 2.25 5.48
C GLU A 81 6.84 2.47 4.01
N ILE A 82 5.96 2.07 3.09
CA ILE A 82 6.15 2.30 1.65
C ILE A 82 6.19 3.80 1.33
N LEU A 83 5.34 4.62 1.94
CA LEU A 83 5.34 6.08 1.77
C LEU A 83 6.63 6.77 2.18
N LYS A 84 7.46 6.14 3.01
CA LYS A 84 8.80 6.65 3.34
C LYS A 84 9.82 6.43 2.21
N ILE A 85 9.50 5.54 1.27
CA ILE A 85 10.41 5.08 0.22
C ILE A 85 10.07 5.70 -1.12
N VAL A 86 8.77 5.73 -1.48
CA VAL A 86 8.31 6.28 -2.76
C VAL A 86 8.04 7.79 -2.65
N PRO A 87 8.50 8.59 -3.61
CA PRO A 87 8.26 10.03 -3.60
C PRO A 87 6.84 10.41 -3.98
N GLY A 88 6.09 9.51 -4.60
CA GLY A 88 4.75 9.73 -5.10
C GLY A 88 3.67 9.10 -4.22
N ARG A 89 2.87 8.22 -4.80
CA ARG A 89 1.64 7.71 -4.19
C ARG A 89 1.73 6.25 -3.80
N VAL A 90 1.00 5.90 -2.74
CA VAL A 90 0.70 4.49 -2.43
C VAL A 90 -0.78 4.25 -2.68
N SER A 91 -1.09 3.26 -3.50
CA SER A 91 -2.46 2.76 -3.67
C SER A 91 -2.68 1.59 -2.72
N THR A 92 -3.71 1.67 -1.88
CA THR A 92 -4.14 0.59 -0.98
C THR A 92 -5.49 0.08 -1.47
N GLU A 93 -5.58 -1.22 -1.68
CA GLU A 93 -6.79 -1.85 -2.22
C GLU A 93 -7.75 -2.24 -1.09
N VAL A 94 -9.04 -2.11 -1.39
CA VAL A 94 -10.13 -2.63 -0.56
C VAL A 94 -10.23 -4.15 -0.77
N ASP A 95 -10.70 -4.88 0.24
CA ASP A 95 -10.90 -6.33 0.18
C ASP A 95 -11.81 -6.69 -1.00
N ALA A 96 -11.32 -7.53 -1.92
CA ALA A 96 -12.01 -7.97 -3.12
C ALA A 96 -13.35 -8.68 -2.82
N ARG A 97 -13.52 -9.27 -1.63
CA ARG A 97 -14.79 -9.88 -1.19
C ARG A 97 -15.95 -8.89 -1.11
N LEU A 98 -15.67 -7.59 -1.10
CA LEU A 98 -16.66 -6.52 -1.09
C LEU A 98 -17.05 -6.04 -2.50
N SER A 99 -16.51 -6.61 -3.57
CA SER A 99 -16.67 -6.14 -4.96
C SER A 99 -18.12 -6.01 -5.42
N PHE A 100 -19.01 -6.81 -4.88
CA PHE A 100 -20.46 -6.79 -5.22
C PHE A 100 -21.31 -6.07 -4.17
N ASP A 101 -20.71 -5.46 -3.14
CA ASP A 101 -21.37 -4.65 -2.12
C ASP A 101 -20.81 -3.23 -2.16
N THR A 102 -21.48 -2.36 -2.89
CA THR A 102 -21.06 -0.97 -3.11
C THR A 102 -20.96 -0.20 -1.79
N GLU A 103 -21.94 -0.35 -0.91
CA GLU A 103 -21.96 0.38 0.38
C GLU A 103 -20.84 -0.08 1.30
N ALA A 104 -20.63 -1.39 1.42
CA ALA A 104 -19.54 -1.95 2.22
C ALA A 104 -18.17 -1.54 1.65
N THR A 105 -18.01 -1.51 0.32
CA THR A 105 -16.80 -1.07 -0.36
C THR A 105 -16.49 0.40 -0.06
N ILE A 106 -17.48 1.29 -0.17
CA ILE A 106 -17.34 2.72 0.14
C ILE A 106 -16.99 2.91 1.61
N HIS A 107 -17.68 2.20 2.50
CA HIS A 107 -17.41 2.27 3.93
C HIS A 107 -15.98 1.83 4.26
N LYS A 108 -15.53 0.71 3.70
CA LYS A 108 -14.17 0.20 3.89
C LYS A 108 -13.12 1.18 3.35
N ALA A 109 -13.33 1.74 2.16
CA ALA A 109 -12.44 2.74 1.59
C ALA A 109 -12.30 3.98 2.47
N ARG A 110 -13.41 4.51 2.97
CA ARG A 110 -13.43 5.66 3.90
C ARG A 110 -12.74 5.34 5.22
N HIS A 111 -12.92 4.12 5.73
CA HIS A 111 -12.24 3.65 6.94
C HIS A 111 -10.73 3.63 6.75
N LEU A 112 -10.22 3.02 5.67
CA LEU A 112 -8.79 3.02 5.36
C LEU A 112 -8.22 4.44 5.24
N ILE A 113 -8.92 5.34 4.55
CA ILE A 113 -8.53 6.76 4.45
C ILE A 113 -8.42 7.38 5.85
N SER A 114 -9.41 7.18 6.72
CA SER A 114 -9.39 7.74 8.07
C SER A 114 -8.23 7.20 8.92
N LEU A 115 -7.83 5.95 8.72
CA LEU A 115 -6.65 5.39 9.39
C LEU A 115 -5.36 6.08 8.92
N TYR A 116 -5.19 6.32 7.64
CA TYR A 116 -4.04 7.08 7.12
C TYR A 116 -4.04 8.53 7.62
N GLU A 117 -5.19 9.20 7.60
CA GLU A 117 -5.35 10.58 8.12
C GLU A 117 -4.98 10.67 9.61
N SER A 118 -5.31 9.66 10.42
CA SER A 118 -4.91 9.60 11.84
C SER A 118 -3.39 9.53 12.04
N HIS A 119 -2.63 9.12 11.01
CA HIS A 119 -1.18 9.12 10.99
C HIS A 119 -0.58 10.36 10.27
N GLY A 120 -1.39 11.38 9.99
CA GLY A 120 -0.95 12.63 9.37
C GLY A 120 -0.79 12.56 7.85
N ILE A 121 -1.25 11.49 7.20
CA ILE A 121 -1.23 11.37 5.74
C ILE A 121 -2.51 12.00 5.18
N ALA A 122 -2.35 13.05 4.37
CA ALA A 122 -3.48 13.74 3.75
C ALA A 122 -4.06 12.93 2.59
N LYS A 123 -5.37 13.13 2.34
CA LYS A 123 -6.05 12.62 1.16
C LYS A 123 -5.44 13.26 -0.10
N ALA A 124 -5.29 12.48 -1.17
CA ALA A 124 -4.81 12.97 -2.46
C ALA A 124 -5.54 14.26 -2.88
N GLY A 125 -4.77 15.34 -3.09
CA GLY A 125 -5.29 16.65 -3.51
C GLY A 125 -5.21 17.76 -2.46
N THR A 126 -4.83 17.51 -1.22
CA THR A 126 -4.51 18.55 -0.25
C THR A 126 -2.99 18.72 -0.17
N HIS A 127 -2.51 19.86 -0.66
CA HIS A 127 -1.09 20.19 -0.72
C HIS A 127 -0.42 20.23 0.66
N ASN A 128 0.80 19.71 0.69
CA ASN A 128 1.85 19.84 1.69
C ASN A 128 1.97 18.73 2.71
N PHE A 129 2.28 17.47 2.26
CA PHE A 129 3.24 16.64 2.99
C PHE A 129 3.58 15.39 2.16
N CYS A 130 4.76 14.84 2.38
CA CYS A 130 5.38 13.68 1.77
C CYS A 130 4.39 12.50 1.58
N GLY A 131 3.86 12.34 0.36
CA GLY A 131 3.07 11.17 -0.05
C GLY A 131 1.54 11.36 -0.08
N ASP A 132 0.97 11.10 -1.25
CA ASP A 132 -0.47 11.01 -1.45
C ASP A 132 -0.94 9.57 -1.30
N ILE A 133 -2.08 9.36 -0.64
CA ILE A 133 -2.75 8.05 -0.61
C ILE A 133 -3.89 8.02 -1.58
N LYS A 134 -3.97 6.92 -2.31
CA LYS A 134 -5.09 6.55 -3.14
C LYS A 134 -5.63 5.21 -2.69
N VAL A 135 -6.88 5.19 -2.24
CA VAL A 135 -7.57 3.91 -2.02
C VAL A 135 -8.16 3.49 -3.35
N LEU A 136 -7.70 2.37 -3.87
CA LEU A 136 -8.14 1.79 -5.12
C LEU A 136 -9.17 0.69 -4.84
N VAL A 137 -10.33 0.82 -5.45
CA VAL A 137 -11.32 -0.25 -5.48
C VAL A 137 -11.11 -1.03 -6.76
N ILE A 138 -10.64 -2.27 -6.65
CA ILE A 138 -10.59 -3.19 -7.78
C ILE A 138 -11.84 -4.05 -7.73
N VAL A 139 -12.64 -3.96 -8.78
CA VAL A 139 -13.73 -4.90 -9.04
C VAL A 139 -13.13 -6.01 -9.89
N GLU A 140 -12.90 -7.17 -9.31
CA GLU A 140 -12.58 -8.36 -10.11
C GLU A 140 -13.86 -8.85 -10.76
N ASP A 141 -13.96 -8.62 -12.06
CA ASP A 141 -15.00 -9.20 -12.90
C ASP A 141 -14.63 -10.68 -13.13
N THR A 142 -15.11 -11.54 -12.25
CA THR A 142 -15.01 -13.00 -12.45
C THR A 142 -16.08 -13.40 -13.46
N LEU A 143 -15.84 -13.08 -14.71
CA LEU A 143 -16.55 -13.71 -15.83
C LEU A 143 -16.04 -15.15 -15.93
N ASN A 144 -16.75 -16.08 -15.33
CA ASN A 144 -16.76 -17.49 -15.68
C ASN A 144 -17.91 -17.77 -16.64
#